data_17bf55c25edd7e3b1bbe30f5d9674c32
#
_entry.id   17bf55c25edd7e3b1bbe30f5d9674c32
#
_cell.length_a   1.000
_cell.length_b   1.000
_cell.length_c   1.000
_cell.angle_alpha   90.00
_cell.angle_beta   90.00
_cell.angle_gamma   90.00
#
_symmetry.space_group_name_H-M   'P 1'
#
loop_
_entity.id
_entity.type
_entity.pdbx_description
1 polymer ?
#
loop_
_entity_poly.entity_id
_entity_poly.type
_entity_poly.pdbx_seq_one_letter_code
_entity_poly.pdbx_strand_id
1 'polypeptide(L)'
;MHINWQVCSLIVQAKGEHVQDISTQLNALPGCEVAVSDPQSGQMIAVVEAEHSETLMQTIESARNVAGVLAVSLVYHQQEEQGEETP
;
A
#
# COMPACT_ATOMS: atom_id res chain seq x y z
N MET A 1 -16.95 5.42 -20.91
CA MET A 1 -16.66 4.56 -19.78
C MET A 1 -15.74 5.23 -18.80
N HIS A 2 -16.08 5.18 -17.55
CA HIS A 2 -15.29 5.80 -16.53
C HIS A 2 -14.50 4.77 -15.75
N ILE A 3 -13.24 5.05 -15.52
CA ILE A 3 -12.41 4.20 -14.71
C ILE A 3 -11.91 5.01 -13.54
N ASN A 4 -12.25 4.56 -12.34
CA ASN A 4 -11.80 5.21 -11.14
C ASN A 4 -10.64 4.44 -10.60
N TRP A 5 -9.46 4.77 -11.05
CA TRP A 5 -8.27 4.07 -10.60
C TRP A 5 -7.69 4.79 -9.41
N GLN A 6 -7.50 4.07 -8.34
CA GLN A 6 -7.03 4.68 -7.11
C GLN A 6 -5.67 4.13 -6.74
N VAL A 7 -4.79 5.00 -6.32
CA VAL A 7 -3.44 4.66 -5.92
C VAL A 7 -3.18 5.26 -4.56
N CYS A 8 -2.56 4.48 -3.70
CA CYS A 8 -2.33 4.89 -2.35
C CYS A 8 -0.93 4.48 -1.93
N SER A 9 -0.22 5.35 -1.23
CA SER A 9 1.09 5.01 -0.70
C SER A 9 1.00 4.86 0.80
N LEU A 10 1.61 3.79 1.30
CA LEU A 10 1.58 3.48 2.71
C LEU A 10 2.99 3.44 3.26
N ILE A 11 3.16 3.93 4.47
CA ILE A 11 4.40 3.71 5.20
C ILE A 11 4.11 2.62 6.21
N VAL A 12 4.83 1.52 6.10
CA VAL A 12 4.66 0.36 6.96
C VAL A 12 5.85 0.30 7.89
N GLN A 13 5.58 0.20 9.18
CA GLN A 13 6.62 0.12 10.19
C GLN A 13 6.66 -1.27 10.79
N ALA A 14 7.85 -1.81 10.95
CA ALA A 14 8.04 -3.13 11.52
C ALA A 14 9.42 -3.19 12.13
N LYS A 15 9.71 -4.28 12.82
CA LYS A 15 11.07 -4.50 13.29
C LYS A 15 11.93 -4.87 12.10
N GLY A 16 13.18 -4.42 12.11
CA GLY A 16 14.06 -4.61 10.97
C GLY A 16 14.20 -6.08 10.57
N GLU A 17 14.21 -6.97 11.55
CA GLU A 17 14.39 -8.38 11.26
C GLU A 17 13.20 -8.98 10.51
N HIS A 18 12.05 -8.31 10.54
CA HIS A 18 10.85 -8.80 9.87
C HIS A 18 10.59 -8.13 8.53
N VAL A 19 11.41 -7.14 8.16
CA VAL A 19 11.14 -6.34 6.97
C VAL A 19 11.08 -7.20 5.72
N GLN A 20 12.00 -8.13 5.58
CA GLN A 20 12.04 -8.93 4.38
C GLN A 20 10.82 -9.83 4.27
N ASP A 21 10.43 -10.47 5.36
CA ASP A 21 9.25 -11.33 5.35
C ASP A 21 8.00 -10.53 5.05
N ILE A 22 7.88 -9.36 5.67
CA ILE A 22 6.72 -8.52 5.48
C ILE A 22 6.67 -8.02 4.04
N SER A 23 7.81 -7.63 3.48
CA SER A 23 7.85 -7.20 2.09
C SER A 23 7.36 -8.29 1.16
N THR A 24 7.75 -9.52 1.41
CA THR A 24 7.31 -10.64 0.59
C THR A 24 5.79 -10.81 0.69
N GLN A 25 5.25 -10.71 1.90
CA GLN A 25 3.83 -10.87 2.07
C GLN A 25 3.04 -9.73 1.47
N LEU A 26 3.56 -8.50 1.58
CA LEU A 26 2.90 -7.36 0.98
C LEU A 26 2.87 -7.46 -0.53
N ASN A 27 3.98 -7.91 -1.12
CA ASN A 27 4.03 -8.08 -2.56
C ASN A 27 3.08 -9.16 -3.07
N ALA A 28 2.67 -10.06 -2.19
CA ALA A 28 1.72 -11.10 -2.56
C ALA A 28 0.28 -10.62 -2.53
N LEU A 29 0.01 -9.46 -1.97
CA LEU A 29 -1.34 -8.93 -1.94
C LEU A 29 -1.69 -8.34 -3.30
N PRO A 30 -2.92 -8.55 -3.76
CA PRO A 30 -3.31 -8.02 -5.06
C PRO A 30 -3.25 -6.51 -5.09
N GLY A 31 -2.58 -5.99 -6.10
CA GLY A 31 -2.48 -4.54 -6.27
C GLY A 31 -1.53 -3.86 -5.33
N CYS A 32 -0.74 -4.61 -4.58
CA CYS A 32 0.18 -4.03 -3.62
C CYS A 32 1.61 -4.34 -4.01
N GLU A 33 2.46 -3.33 -3.94
CA GLU A 33 3.85 -3.51 -4.30
C GLU A 33 4.72 -2.70 -3.35
N VAL A 34 5.75 -3.32 -2.80
CA VAL A 34 6.68 -2.63 -1.94
C VAL A 34 7.71 -1.94 -2.81
N ALA A 35 7.72 -0.62 -2.77
CA ALA A 35 8.64 0.16 -3.58
C ALA A 35 10.00 0.33 -2.91
N VAL A 36 9.99 0.49 -1.59
CA VAL A 36 11.23 0.69 -0.85
C VAL A 36 11.12 -0.05 0.46
N SER A 37 12.21 -0.67 0.89
CA SER A 37 12.24 -1.30 2.20
C SER A 37 13.60 -1.02 2.84
N ASP A 38 13.57 -0.71 4.13
CA ASP A 38 14.79 -0.37 4.85
C ASP A 38 14.83 -1.17 6.14
N PRO A 39 15.59 -2.24 6.18
CA PRO A 39 15.68 -3.07 7.39
C PRO A 39 16.28 -2.34 8.57
N GLN A 40 17.10 -1.33 8.33
CA GLN A 40 17.72 -0.62 9.43
C GLN A 40 16.72 0.18 10.23
N SER A 41 15.79 0.81 9.54
CA SER A 41 14.79 1.60 10.24
C SER A 41 13.50 0.83 10.47
N GLY A 42 13.34 -0.32 9.81
CA GLY A 42 12.10 -1.09 9.91
C GLY A 42 10.97 -0.48 9.11
N GLN A 43 11.30 0.38 8.15
CA GLN A 43 10.29 1.12 7.43
C GLN A 43 10.21 0.65 5.98
N MET A 44 9.01 0.56 5.47
CA MET A 44 8.79 0.18 4.08
C MET A 44 7.78 1.14 3.49
N ILE A 45 7.89 1.36 2.17
CA ILE A 45 6.91 2.16 1.46
C ILE A 45 6.26 1.23 0.46
N ALA A 46 4.95 1.07 0.58
CA ALA A 46 4.18 0.20 -0.29
C ALA A 46 3.18 1.02 -1.08
N VAL A 47 2.97 0.64 -2.32
CA VAL A 47 2.01 1.29 -3.18
C VAL A 47 0.88 0.31 -3.45
N VAL A 48 -0.35 0.76 -3.25
CA VAL A 48 -1.52 -0.06 -3.44
C VAL A 48 -2.39 0.57 -4.50
N GLU A 49 -2.83 -0.21 -5.47
CA GLU A 49 -3.69 0.26 -6.54
C GLU A 49 -4.93 -0.58 -6.64
N ALA A 50 -6.04 0.03 -6.95
CA ALA A 50 -7.29 -0.71 -7.13
C ALA A 50 -8.27 0.12 -7.93
N GLU A 51 -9.21 -0.55 -8.59
CA GLU A 51 -10.25 0.12 -9.36
C GLU A 51 -11.34 0.66 -8.46
N HIS A 52 -11.54 0.05 -7.31
CA HIS A 52 -12.63 0.44 -6.42
C HIS A 52 -12.10 0.77 -5.05
N SER A 53 -12.71 1.74 -4.40
CA SER A 53 -12.32 2.13 -3.06
C SER A 53 -12.42 0.98 -2.08
N GLU A 54 -13.43 0.15 -2.22
CA GLU A 54 -13.61 -0.98 -1.33
C GLU A 54 -12.43 -1.93 -1.42
N THR A 55 -12.00 -2.22 -2.65
CA THR A 55 -10.88 -3.12 -2.86
C THR A 55 -9.61 -2.51 -2.29
N LEU A 56 -9.44 -1.21 -2.50
CA LEU A 56 -8.28 -0.52 -1.99
C LEU A 56 -8.23 -0.61 -0.46
N MET A 57 -9.35 -0.36 0.18
CA MET A 57 -9.40 -0.40 1.64
C MET A 57 -9.18 -1.81 2.16
N GLN A 58 -9.68 -2.83 1.46
CA GLN A 58 -9.45 -4.20 1.85
C GLN A 58 -7.99 -4.57 1.78
N THR A 59 -7.30 -4.11 0.75
CA THR A 59 -5.88 -4.38 0.61
C THR A 59 -5.09 -3.68 1.72
N ILE A 60 -5.46 -2.45 2.04
CA ILE A 60 -4.80 -1.72 3.11
C ILE A 60 -5.02 -2.44 4.44
N GLU A 61 -6.22 -2.93 4.65
CA GLU A 61 -6.52 -3.65 5.87
C GLU A 61 -5.70 -4.94 5.95
N SER A 62 -5.57 -5.63 4.82
CA SER A 62 -4.75 -6.84 4.76
C SER A 62 -3.29 -6.53 5.07
N ALA A 63 -2.80 -5.40 4.56
CA ALA A 63 -1.43 -4.99 4.84
C ALA A 63 -1.24 -4.73 6.33
N ARG A 64 -2.25 -4.13 6.94
CA ARG A 64 -2.17 -3.81 8.36
C ARG A 64 -2.16 -5.07 9.21
N ASN A 65 -2.77 -6.14 8.72
CA ASN A 65 -2.88 -7.39 9.46
C ASN A 65 -1.76 -8.37 9.19
N VAL A 66 -0.77 -8.00 8.39
CA VAL A 66 0.36 -8.87 8.16
C VAL A 66 1.14 -9.03 9.46
N ALA A 67 1.50 -10.27 9.79
CA ALA A 67 2.22 -10.53 11.04
C ALA A 67 3.53 -9.77 11.06
N GLY A 68 3.80 -9.11 12.16
CA GLY A 68 5.03 -8.35 12.32
C GLY A 68 4.89 -6.87 12.00
N VAL A 69 3.78 -6.46 11.41
CA VAL A 69 3.56 -5.05 11.11
C VAL A 69 3.17 -4.33 12.40
N LEU A 70 3.88 -3.26 12.70
CA LEU A 70 3.63 -2.50 13.91
C LEU A 70 2.65 -1.36 13.65
N ALA A 71 2.77 -0.73 12.49
CA ALA A 71 1.91 0.40 12.15
C ALA A 71 1.89 0.60 10.66
N VAL A 72 0.78 1.12 10.16
CA VAL A 72 0.63 1.47 8.76
C VAL A 72 0.05 2.87 8.71
N SER A 73 0.71 3.76 7.96
CA SER A 73 0.25 5.13 7.79
C SER A 73 -0.03 5.39 6.32
N LEU A 74 -1.16 6.00 6.06
CA LEU A 74 -1.52 6.38 4.71
C LEU A 74 -0.92 7.74 4.45
N VAL A 75 -0.03 7.84 3.46
CA VAL A 75 0.64 9.10 3.21
C VAL A 75 0.25 9.76 1.90
N TYR A 76 -0.29 9.01 0.97
CA TYR A 76 -0.63 9.60 -0.30
C TYR A 76 -1.75 8.81 -0.93
N HIS A 77 -2.74 9.50 -1.45
CA HIS A 77 -3.87 8.86 -2.09
C HIS A 77 -4.20 9.65 -3.33
N GLN A 78 -4.15 9.01 -4.47
CA GLN A 78 -4.45 9.64 -5.72
C GLN A 78 -5.59 8.88 -6.38
N GLN A 79 -6.56 9.61 -6.86
CA GLN A 79 -7.68 9.05 -7.56
C GLN A 79 -7.72 9.62 -8.94
N GLU A 80 -7.74 8.76 -9.94
CA GLU A 80 -7.82 9.19 -11.30
C GLU A 80 -9.18 8.89 -11.85
N GLU A 81 -9.79 9.89 -12.46
CA GLU A 81 -11.07 9.72 -13.07
C GLU A 81 -10.94 10.05 -14.51
N GLN A 82 -11.36 9.12 -15.35
CA GLN A 82 -11.25 9.35 -16.73
C GLN A 82 -12.21 10.41 -17.19
N GLY A 83 -11.76 11.29 -18.00
CA GLY A 83 -12.59 12.36 -18.52
C GLY A 83 -12.73 13.56 -17.64
N GLU A 84 -12.10 13.54 -16.52
CA GLU A 84 -12.19 14.63 -15.62
C GLU A 84 -10.98 15.46 -15.65
N GLU A 85 -11.13 16.74 -15.82
CA GLU A 85 -10.04 17.56 -15.93
C GLU A 85 -10.12 18.61 -14.97
N THR A 86 -9.31 18.76 -14.10
CA THR A 86 -9.43 19.76 -13.14
C THR A 86 -8.29 20.62 -13.12
N PRO A 87 -8.35 21.82 -13.36
CA PRO A 87 -7.21 22.73 -13.39
C PRO A 87 -6.61 22.94 -12.04
#